data_42eee5765aa5d62dcb184a42da122378
#
_entry.id   42eee5765aa5d62dcb184a42da122378
#
_cell.length_a   1.000
_cell.length_b   1.000
_cell.length_c   1.000
_cell.angle_alpha   90.00
_cell.angle_beta   90.00
_cell.angle_gamma   90.00
#
_symmetry.space_group_name_H-M   'P 1'
#
loop_
_entity.id
_entity.type
_entity.pdbx_description
1 polymer ?
#
loop_
_entity_poly.entity_id
_entity_poly.type
_entity_poly.pdbx_seq_one_letter_code
_entity_poly.pdbx_strand_id
1 'polypeptide(L)'
;MDASVVTLIESKFQQFTASDATIAKFFLETALDKDSDLSSEFISKKLFVSESALTRFAKKLGFAGYREFVYELKKLNSGVASRFRRLQTPVFDTYQELLTKSEHLFQFDEIASVVDKILRSRKLFVYGMGSSGLIGEEFCQRLVRLGFDAECVHDAHRLSFNHVRLTEESVVIGISYSGTTHEVVDALLEAKKKKATTILLVSVTDPILFDQFDSVLLLPVKKNLDYSNIISPQFPAMILLDLIYGLILHSGEETKKNFNQAISDLMRTVRGKEWEGE
;
A
#
# COMPACT_ATOMS: atom_id res chain seq x y z
N MET A 1 -15.78 -27.76 -12.66
CA MET A 1 -15.13 -26.46 -12.51
C MET A 1 -15.44 -25.67 -13.76
N ASP A 2 -16.40 -24.74 -13.67
CA ASP A 2 -16.74 -23.90 -14.82
C ASP A 2 -15.63 -22.87 -14.99
N ALA A 3 -14.78 -23.08 -16.00
CA ALA A 3 -13.76 -22.11 -16.36
C ALA A 3 -14.43 -20.80 -16.80
N SER A 4 -13.97 -19.67 -16.30
CA SER A 4 -14.48 -18.35 -16.71
C SER A 4 -14.34 -18.17 -18.23
N VAL A 5 -15.28 -17.49 -18.87
CA VAL A 5 -15.21 -17.17 -20.31
C VAL A 5 -13.87 -16.54 -20.69
N VAL A 6 -13.32 -15.70 -19.82
CA VAL A 6 -12.00 -15.08 -19.99
C VAL A 6 -10.89 -16.13 -20.01
N THR A 7 -10.88 -17.04 -19.04
CA THR A 7 -9.92 -18.15 -18.98
C THR A 7 -10.03 -19.07 -20.20
N LEU A 8 -11.25 -19.30 -20.71
CA LEU A 8 -11.45 -20.08 -21.94
C LEU A 8 -10.86 -19.38 -23.17
N ILE A 9 -11.03 -18.06 -23.29
CA ILE A 9 -10.44 -17.27 -24.36
C ILE A 9 -8.91 -17.33 -24.29
N GLU A 10 -8.34 -17.09 -23.11
CA GLU A 10 -6.89 -17.11 -22.89
C GLU A 10 -6.26 -18.47 -23.17
N SER A 11 -6.86 -19.56 -22.71
CA SER A 11 -6.36 -20.92 -22.90
C SER A 11 -6.30 -21.38 -24.36
N LYS A 12 -7.18 -20.81 -25.20
CA LYS A 12 -7.26 -21.17 -26.62
C LYS A 12 -6.63 -20.11 -27.54
N PHE A 13 -6.07 -19.04 -27.00
CA PHE A 13 -5.61 -17.89 -27.78
C PHE A 13 -4.59 -18.25 -28.87
N GLN A 14 -3.68 -19.19 -28.60
CA GLN A 14 -2.68 -19.65 -29.55
C GLN A 14 -3.25 -20.46 -30.72
N GLN A 15 -4.48 -20.95 -30.59
CA GLN A 15 -5.18 -21.74 -31.63
C GLN A 15 -6.10 -20.89 -32.51
N PHE A 16 -6.18 -19.60 -32.26
CA PHE A 16 -7.06 -18.67 -32.95
C PHE A 16 -6.51 -18.26 -34.33
N THR A 17 -7.40 -18.17 -35.30
CA THR A 17 -7.12 -17.46 -36.55
C THR A 17 -6.96 -15.97 -36.32
N ALA A 18 -6.44 -15.22 -37.29
CA ALA A 18 -6.32 -13.75 -37.18
C ALA A 18 -7.67 -13.08 -36.83
N SER A 19 -8.77 -13.54 -37.46
CA SER A 19 -10.11 -13.04 -37.17
C SER A 19 -10.58 -13.41 -35.74
N ASP A 20 -10.33 -14.64 -35.31
CA ASP A 20 -10.68 -15.06 -33.94
C ASP A 20 -9.88 -14.27 -32.90
N ALA A 21 -8.58 -13.99 -33.16
CA ALA A 21 -7.73 -13.23 -32.27
C ALA A 21 -8.20 -11.76 -32.13
N THR A 22 -8.71 -11.16 -33.21
CA THR A 22 -9.32 -9.82 -33.16
C THR A 22 -10.57 -9.82 -32.30
N ILE A 23 -11.45 -10.83 -32.45
CA ILE A 23 -12.64 -10.99 -31.64
C ILE A 23 -12.26 -11.25 -30.17
N ALA A 24 -11.29 -12.13 -29.91
CA ALA A 24 -10.81 -12.46 -28.57
C ALA A 24 -10.28 -11.24 -27.83
N LYS A 25 -9.39 -10.44 -28.47
CA LYS A 25 -8.85 -9.20 -27.88
C LYS A 25 -9.96 -8.24 -27.49
N PHE A 26 -10.91 -8.00 -28.39
CA PHE A 26 -12.04 -7.13 -28.10
C PHE A 26 -12.79 -7.58 -26.85
N PHE A 27 -13.12 -8.87 -26.72
CA PHE A 27 -13.85 -9.37 -25.56
C PHE A 27 -13.01 -9.40 -24.29
N LEU A 28 -11.70 -9.60 -24.35
CA LEU A 28 -10.81 -9.49 -23.21
C LEU A 28 -10.73 -8.04 -22.68
N GLU A 29 -10.68 -7.06 -23.59
CA GLU A 29 -10.66 -5.63 -23.26
C GLU A 29 -12.02 -5.12 -22.78
N THR A 30 -13.11 -5.55 -23.43
CA THR A 30 -14.49 -5.07 -23.18
C THR A 30 -15.23 -5.88 -22.13
N ALA A 31 -14.70 -7.04 -21.71
CA ALA A 31 -15.36 -7.94 -20.74
C ALA A 31 -15.69 -7.26 -19.40
N LEU A 32 -15.17 -6.08 -19.14
CA LEU A 32 -15.34 -5.34 -17.89
C LEU A 32 -16.39 -4.22 -17.99
N ASP A 33 -16.87 -3.89 -19.19
CA ASP A 33 -17.80 -2.78 -19.40
C ASP A 33 -19.26 -3.27 -19.43
N LYS A 34 -20.06 -2.81 -18.46
CA LYS A 34 -21.48 -3.20 -18.33
C LYS A 34 -22.39 -2.59 -19.39
N ASP A 35 -22.02 -1.44 -19.91
CA ASP A 35 -22.86 -0.63 -20.78
C ASP A 35 -22.56 -0.84 -22.25
N SER A 36 -21.60 -1.72 -22.56
CA SER A 36 -21.25 -2.05 -23.95
C SER A 36 -22.38 -2.78 -24.65
N ASP A 37 -22.75 -2.29 -25.81
CA ASP A 37 -23.60 -3.02 -26.75
C ASP A 37 -22.84 -4.23 -27.29
N LEU A 38 -23.23 -5.43 -26.85
CA LEU A 38 -22.67 -6.72 -27.27
C LEU A 38 -23.57 -7.42 -28.30
N SER A 39 -24.46 -6.69 -28.99
CA SER A 39 -25.25 -7.27 -30.08
C SER A 39 -24.32 -7.75 -31.23
N SER A 40 -24.71 -8.86 -31.88
CA SER A 40 -23.92 -9.38 -33.01
C SER A 40 -23.77 -8.36 -34.13
N GLU A 41 -24.80 -7.55 -34.36
CA GLU A 41 -24.79 -6.49 -35.36
C GLU A 41 -23.76 -5.38 -35.02
N PHE A 42 -23.76 -4.91 -33.78
CA PHE A 42 -22.81 -3.87 -33.35
C PHE A 42 -21.36 -4.37 -33.40
N ILE A 43 -21.10 -5.56 -32.87
CA ILE A 43 -19.75 -6.13 -32.81
C ILE A 43 -19.23 -6.47 -34.21
N SER A 44 -20.07 -7.02 -35.09
CA SER A 44 -19.66 -7.32 -36.47
C SER A 44 -19.24 -6.07 -37.22
N LYS A 45 -20.00 -4.97 -37.09
CA LYS A 45 -19.65 -3.66 -37.67
C LYS A 45 -18.37 -3.09 -37.07
N LYS A 46 -18.23 -3.14 -35.73
CA LYS A 46 -17.07 -2.56 -35.02
C LYS A 46 -15.76 -3.27 -35.33
N LEU A 47 -15.78 -4.60 -35.45
CA LEU A 47 -14.58 -5.41 -35.70
C LEU A 47 -14.37 -5.76 -37.17
N PHE A 48 -15.28 -5.33 -38.07
CA PHE A 48 -15.25 -5.66 -39.50
C PHE A 48 -15.26 -7.20 -39.72
N VAL A 49 -16.03 -7.94 -38.93
CA VAL A 49 -16.21 -9.39 -39.07
C VAL A 49 -17.68 -9.73 -39.35
N SER A 50 -17.95 -10.91 -39.92
CA SER A 50 -19.34 -11.34 -40.12
C SER A 50 -19.96 -11.86 -38.80
N GLU A 51 -21.28 -11.77 -38.66
CA GLU A 51 -22.00 -12.38 -37.52
C GLU A 51 -21.77 -13.89 -37.41
N SER A 52 -21.60 -14.55 -38.57
CA SER A 52 -21.25 -15.97 -38.61
C SER A 52 -19.87 -16.25 -38.05
N ALA A 53 -18.91 -15.30 -38.15
CA ALA A 53 -17.60 -15.41 -37.50
C ALA A 53 -17.71 -15.34 -35.99
N LEU A 54 -18.55 -14.44 -35.46
CA LEU A 54 -18.84 -14.36 -34.04
C LEU A 54 -19.44 -15.67 -33.48
N THR A 55 -20.38 -16.25 -34.25
CA THR A 55 -20.99 -17.54 -33.88
C THR A 55 -19.96 -18.67 -33.91
N ARG A 56 -19.07 -18.73 -34.92
CA ARG A 56 -17.98 -19.73 -34.98
C ARG A 56 -16.98 -19.57 -33.85
N PHE A 57 -16.63 -18.33 -33.53
CA PHE A 57 -15.76 -18.03 -32.39
C PHE A 57 -16.35 -18.56 -31.08
N ALA A 58 -17.63 -18.27 -30.79
CA ALA A 58 -18.32 -18.77 -29.62
C ALA A 58 -18.34 -20.31 -29.55
N LYS A 59 -18.58 -20.98 -30.69
CA LYS A 59 -18.54 -22.45 -30.77
C LYS A 59 -17.15 -23.04 -30.53
N LYS A 60 -16.07 -22.39 -30.96
CA LYS A 60 -14.69 -22.79 -30.66
C LYS A 60 -14.40 -22.75 -29.17
N LEU A 61 -15.03 -21.84 -28.44
CA LEU A 61 -14.92 -21.73 -26.98
C LEU A 61 -15.77 -22.77 -26.23
N GLY A 62 -16.69 -23.48 -26.95
CA GLY A 62 -17.54 -24.52 -26.37
C GLY A 62 -18.98 -24.09 -26.11
N PHE A 63 -19.38 -22.89 -26.55
CA PHE A 63 -20.76 -22.40 -26.42
C PHE A 63 -21.61 -22.86 -27.61
N ALA A 64 -22.93 -23.03 -27.43
CA ALA A 64 -23.84 -23.39 -28.51
C ALA A 64 -23.90 -22.31 -29.60
N GLY A 65 -23.65 -21.06 -29.25
CA GLY A 65 -23.61 -19.92 -30.17
C GLY A 65 -23.31 -18.61 -29.52
N TYR A 66 -23.33 -17.53 -30.34
CA TYR A 66 -22.94 -16.19 -29.87
C TYR A 66 -23.82 -15.66 -28.71
N ARG A 67 -25.14 -15.95 -28.75
CA ARG A 67 -26.06 -15.51 -27.69
C ARG A 67 -25.73 -16.14 -26.32
N GLU A 68 -25.42 -17.41 -26.28
CA GLU A 68 -25.00 -18.09 -25.05
C GLU A 68 -23.64 -17.55 -24.55
N PHE A 69 -22.68 -17.37 -25.44
CA PHE A 69 -21.40 -16.75 -25.10
C PHE A 69 -21.58 -15.38 -24.47
N VAL A 70 -22.40 -14.49 -25.07
CA VAL A 70 -22.69 -13.15 -24.53
C VAL A 70 -23.45 -13.23 -23.21
N TYR A 71 -24.36 -14.18 -23.05
CA TYR A 71 -25.07 -14.40 -21.81
C TYR A 71 -24.12 -14.76 -20.66
N GLU A 72 -23.23 -15.75 -20.87
CA GLU A 72 -22.25 -16.15 -19.88
C GLU A 72 -21.21 -15.03 -19.61
N LEU A 73 -20.82 -14.27 -20.63
CA LEU A 73 -19.98 -13.08 -20.46
C LEU A 73 -20.67 -12.01 -19.60
N LYS A 74 -21.96 -11.72 -19.85
CA LYS A 74 -22.75 -10.76 -19.04
C LYS A 74 -22.98 -11.26 -17.61
N LYS A 75 -23.13 -12.55 -17.40
CA LYS A 75 -23.25 -13.16 -16.08
C LYS A 75 -21.95 -12.98 -15.26
N LEU A 76 -20.79 -13.09 -15.89
CA LEU A 76 -19.52 -12.75 -15.27
C LEU A 76 -19.45 -11.27 -14.86
N ASN A 77 -20.12 -10.39 -15.59
CA ASN A 77 -20.17 -8.95 -15.30
C ASN A 77 -21.22 -8.58 -14.25
N SER A 78 -22.04 -9.54 -13.78
CA SER A 78 -22.98 -9.35 -12.69
C SER A 78 -22.43 -9.96 -11.39
N GLY A 79 -22.45 -9.19 -10.29
CA GLY A 79 -22.11 -9.70 -8.97
C GLY A 79 -20.72 -9.30 -8.43
N VAL A 80 -20.28 -9.99 -7.37
CA VAL A 80 -19.05 -9.67 -6.63
C VAL A 80 -17.79 -9.82 -7.48
N ALA A 81 -17.73 -10.85 -8.34
CA ALA A 81 -16.57 -11.11 -9.21
C ALA A 81 -16.29 -9.97 -10.19
N SER A 82 -17.34 -9.34 -10.75
CA SER A 82 -17.16 -8.21 -11.67
C SER A 82 -16.76 -6.92 -10.93
N ARG A 83 -17.25 -6.73 -9.71
CA ARG A 83 -16.82 -5.63 -8.85
C ARG A 83 -15.36 -5.80 -8.46
N PHE A 84 -14.94 -7.01 -8.11
CA PHE A 84 -13.57 -7.33 -7.80
C PHE A 84 -12.63 -6.97 -8.96
N ARG A 85 -12.90 -7.45 -10.17
CA ARG A 85 -12.08 -7.15 -11.36
C ARG A 85 -11.99 -5.65 -11.66
N ARG A 86 -13.11 -4.91 -11.51
CA ARG A 86 -13.12 -3.44 -11.72
C ARG A 86 -12.30 -2.68 -10.69
N LEU A 87 -12.17 -3.21 -9.47
CA LEU A 87 -11.38 -2.62 -8.41
C LEU A 87 -9.92 -3.05 -8.47
N GLN A 88 -9.65 -4.25 -8.98
CA GLN A 88 -8.30 -4.82 -9.00
C GLN A 88 -7.30 -3.90 -9.71
N THR A 89 -7.55 -3.56 -10.98
CA THR A 89 -6.64 -2.70 -11.76
C THR A 89 -6.42 -1.34 -11.09
N PRO A 90 -7.45 -0.54 -10.74
CA PRO A 90 -7.23 0.75 -10.07
C PRO A 90 -6.48 0.66 -8.75
N VAL A 91 -6.67 -0.42 -7.98
CA VAL A 91 -5.93 -0.64 -6.73
C VAL A 91 -4.45 -0.85 -7.02
N PHE A 92 -4.12 -1.78 -7.91
CA PHE A 92 -2.72 -2.06 -8.26
C PHE A 92 -2.04 -0.87 -8.92
N ASP A 93 -2.70 -0.19 -9.86
CA ASP A 93 -2.17 1.01 -10.52
C ASP A 93 -1.88 2.11 -9.50
N THR A 94 -2.74 2.27 -8.50
CA THR A 94 -2.53 3.27 -7.44
C THR A 94 -1.31 2.94 -6.59
N TYR A 95 -1.12 1.67 -6.20
CA TYR A 95 0.08 1.27 -5.47
C TYR A 95 1.34 1.45 -6.32
N GLN A 96 1.29 1.09 -7.61
CA GLN A 96 2.42 1.27 -8.51
C GLN A 96 2.79 2.75 -8.69
N GLU A 97 1.80 3.63 -8.83
CA GLU A 97 2.01 5.08 -8.90
C GLU A 97 2.66 5.61 -7.62
N LEU A 98 2.17 5.20 -6.44
CA LEU A 98 2.73 5.62 -5.17
C LEU A 98 4.14 5.09 -4.93
N LEU A 99 4.44 3.84 -5.35
CA LEU A 99 5.80 3.29 -5.32
C LEU A 99 6.76 4.14 -6.16
N THR A 100 6.41 4.40 -7.42
CA THR A 100 7.24 5.21 -8.32
C THR A 100 7.44 6.62 -7.76
N LYS A 101 6.39 7.24 -7.22
CA LYS A 101 6.51 8.56 -6.58
C LYS A 101 7.38 8.54 -5.33
N SER A 102 7.29 7.49 -4.52
CA SER A 102 8.15 7.32 -3.34
C SER A 102 9.61 7.22 -3.73
N GLU A 103 9.94 6.41 -4.76
CA GLU A 103 11.29 6.25 -5.28
C GLU A 103 11.92 7.59 -5.72
N HIS A 104 11.13 8.46 -6.37
CA HIS A 104 11.61 9.77 -6.82
C HIS A 104 11.65 10.84 -5.72
N LEU A 105 10.78 10.74 -4.72
CA LEU A 105 10.64 11.75 -3.67
C LEU A 105 11.63 11.54 -2.52
N PHE A 106 11.91 10.28 -2.15
CA PHE A 106 12.74 9.96 -1.01
C PHE A 106 14.22 10.15 -1.32
N GLN A 107 14.84 11.13 -0.67
CA GLN A 107 16.24 11.44 -0.85
C GLN A 107 17.09 10.76 0.22
N PHE A 108 18.18 10.12 -0.21
CA PHE A 108 19.07 9.37 0.68
C PHE A 108 19.61 10.24 1.82
N ASP A 109 20.07 11.45 1.52
CA ASP A 109 20.72 12.33 2.52
C ASP A 109 19.74 12.75 3.62
N GLU A 110 18.47 13.01 3.28
CA GLU A 110 17.44 13.35 4.26
C GLU A 110 17.14 12.16 5.17
N ILE A 111 16.98 10.97 4.58
CA ILE A 111 16.71 9.73 5.33
C ILE A 111 17.91 9.36 6.19
N ALA A 112 19.13 9.45 5.68
CA ALA A 112 20.36 9.18 6.43
C ALA A 112 20.52 10.14 7.62
N SER A 113 20.18 11.43 7.44
CA SER A 113 20.16 12.40 8.55
C SER A 113 19.18 12.02 9.64
N VAL A 114 18.00 11.53 9.28
CA VAL A 114 17.00 11.04 10.24
C VAL A 114 17.51 9.79 10.97
N VAL A 115 18.09 8.85 10.24
CA VAL A 115 18.70 7.64 10.81
C VAL A 115 19.79 7.99 11.83
N ASP A 116 20.67 8.93 11.51
CA ASP A 116 21.71 9.39 12.43
C ASP A 116 21.14 9.98 13.73
N LYS A 117 20.05 10.75 13.63
CA LYS A 117 19.34 11.27 14.80
C LYS A 117 18.76 10.15 15.67
N ILE A 118 18.15 9.15 15.05
CA ILE A 118 17.58 7.98 15.75
C ILE A 118 18.69 7.17 16.45
N LEU A 119 19.81 6.90 15.76
CA LEU A 119 20.93 6.13 16.31
C LEU A 119 21.57 6.79 17.54
N ARG A 120 21.53 8.13 17.62
CA ARG A 120 22.07 8.89 18.76
C ARG A 120 21.04 9.11 19.87
N SER A 121 19.79 8.76 19.64
CA SER A 121 18.73 8.98 20.63
C SER A 121 18.82 7.96 21.77
N ARG A 122 18.53 8.43 22.98
CA ARG A 122 18.34 7.55 24.13
C ARG A 122 16.93 6.97 24.16
N LYS A 123 15.96 7.74 23.68
CA LYS A 123 14.55 7.35 23.66
C LYS A 123 13.86 7.88 22.40
N LEU A 124 13.10 7.01 21.76
CA LEU A 124 12.35 7.34 20.56
C LEU A 124 10.85 7.28 20.85
N PHE A 125 10.14 8.33 20.46
CA PHE A 125 8.68 8.32 20.45
C PHE A 125 8.17 8.46 19.02
N VAL A 126 7.11 7.74 18.70
CA VAL A 126 6.37 7.89 17.45
C VAL A 126 4.96 8.33 17.77
N TYR A 127 4.55 9.48 17.23
CA TYR A 127 3.23 10.07 17.42
C TYR A 127 2.40 9.91 16.16
N GLY A 128 1.17 9.42 16.31
CA GLY A 128 0.25 9.28 15.16
C GLY A 128 -1.16 8.97 15.64
N MET A 129 -2.16 9.43 14.90
CA MET A 129 -3.57 9.15 15.20
C MET A 129 -4.15 8.16 14.19
N GLY A 130 -5.12 7.34 14.62
CA GLY A 130 -5.79 6.38 13.76
C GLY A 130 -4.81 5.43 13.03
N SER A 131 -4.91 5.34 11.72
CA SER A 131 -4.04 4.47 10.90
C SER A 131 -2.56 4.87 10.94
N SER A 132 -2.25 6.16 11.13
CA SER A 132 -0.86 6.62 11.35
C SER A 132 -0.29 6.08 12.66
N GLY A 133 -1.11 6.00 13.71
CA GLY A 133 -0.72 5.38 14.98
C GLY A 133 -0.42 3.89 14.83
N LEU A 134 -1.20 3.16 14.04
CA LEU A 134 -0.99 1.72 13.82
C LEU A 134 0.37 1.43 13.14
N ILE A 135 0.74 2.19 12.12
CA ILE A 135 2.06 2.01 11.49
C ILE A 135 3.20 2.48 12.40
N GLY A 136 2.95 3.52 13.22
CA GLY A 136 3.89 3.96 14.24
C GLY A 136 4.15 2.88 15.29
N GLU A 137 3.10 2.19 15.74
CA GLU A 137 3.20 1.07 16.66
C GLU A 137 4.00 -0.10 16.07
N GLU A 138 3.72 -0.48 14.81
CA GLU A 138 4.46 -1.52 14.11
C GLU A 138 5.95 -1.16 14.00
N PHE A 139 6.26 0.09 13.62
CA PHE A 139 7.63 0.58 13.51
C PHE A 139 8.36 0.54 14.87
N CYS A 140 7.72 0.99 15.96
CA CYS A 140 8.30 0.92 17.30
C CYS A 140 8.60 -0.52 17.73
N GLN A 141 7.68 -1.46 17.49
CA GLN A 141 7.90 -2.88 17.80
C GLN A 141 9.10 -3.46 17.05
N ARG A 142 9.34 -3.03 15.81
CA ARG A 142 10.52 -3.44 15.03
C ARG A 142 11.80 -2.85 15.65
N LEU A 143 11.80 -1.58 16.04
CA LEU A 143 12.96 -0.92 16.64
C LEU A 143 13.31 -1.50 18.02
N VAL A 144 12.31 -1.88 18.82
CA VAL A 144 12.54 -2.58 20.10
C VAL A 144 13.31 -3.89 19.89
N ARG A 145 13.05 -4.62 18.80
CA ARG A 145 13.83 -5.82 18.44
C ARG A 145 15.30 -5.52 18.08
N LEU A 146 15.61 -4.28 17.72
CA LEU A 146 16.98 -3.83 17.48
C LEU A 146 17.65 -3.29 18.76
N GLY A 147 16.93 -3.23 19.88
CA GLY A 147 17.46 -2.75 21.17
C GLY A 147 17.14 -1.30 21.50
N PHE A 148 16.30 -0.62 20.70
CA PHE A 148 15.91 0.77 20.97
C PHE A 148 14.82 0.84 22.05
N ASP A 149 14.90 1.87 22.92
CA ASP A 149 13.79 2.29 23.78
C ASP A 149 12.80 3.12 22.93
N ALA A 150 11.90 2.43 22.22
CA ALA A 150 10.94 3.02 21.30
C ALA A 150 9.50 2.81 21.77
N GLU A 151 8.69 3.86 21.73
CA GLU A 151 7.28 3.84 22.15
C GLU A 151 6.41 4.62 21.18
N CYS A 152 5.29 4.01 20.76
CA CYS A 152 4.27 4.72 19.99
C CYS A 152 3.22 5.33 20.94
N VAL A 153 2.86 6.59 20.69
CA VAL A 153 1.76 7.28 21.38
C VAL A 153 0.72 7.69 20.35
N HIS A 154 -0.45 7.05 20.42
CA HIS A 154 -1.55 7.24 19.46
C HIS A 154 -2.90 7.54 20.13
N ASP A 155 -2.86 7.89 21.41
CA ASP A 155 -3.99 8.36 22.18
C ASP A 155 -3.87 9.88 22.40
N ALA A 156 -4.93 10.64 22.10
CA ALA A 156 -4.92 12.09 22.14
C ALA A 156 -4.60 12.67 23.55
N HIS A 157 -5.11 12.03 24.62
CA HIS A 157 -4.79 12.46 25.98
C HIS A 157 -3.33 12.22 26.31
N ARG A 158 -2.80 11.05 25.94
CA ARG A 158 -1.37 10.75 26.13
C ARG A 158 -0.48 11.70 25.35
N LEU A 159 -0.82 12.03 24.12
CA LEU A 159 -0.08 13.00 23.29
C LEU A 159 0.01 14.35 24.00
N SER A 160 -1.08 14.85 24.59
CA SER A 160 -1.12 16.17 25.22
C SER A 160 -0.16 16.34 26.40
N PHE A 161 0.21 15.28 27.12
CA PHE A 161 1.12 15.34 28.27
C PHE A 161 2.42 14.54 28.12
N ASN A 162 2.64 13.85 26.99
CA ASN A 162 3.86 13.05 26.82
C ASN A 162 5.15 13.90 26.86
N HIS A 163 5.05 15.19 26.58
CA HIS A 163 6.18 16.13 26.64
C HIS A 163 6.88 16.17 28.00
N VAL A 164 6.21 15.78 29.12
CA VAL A 164 6.84 15.70 30.44
C VAL A 164 7.92 14.62 30.54
N ARG A 165 7.91 13.64 29.63
CA ARG A 165 8.86 12.53 29.56
C ARG A 165 10.05 12.80 28.64
N LEU A 166 10.02 13.93 27.91
CA LEU A 166 11.01 14.24 26.89
C LEU A 166 12.20 14.97 27.45
N THR A 167 13.37 14.68 26.88
CA THR A 167 14.65 15.33 27.14
C THR A 167 15.35 15.70 25.83
N GLU A 168 16.47 16.38 25.88
CA GLU A 168 17.31 16.69 24.72
C GLU A 168 17.86 15.43 24.02
N GLU A 169 17.90 14.28 24.71
CA GLU A 169 18.31 12.98 24.16
C GLU A 169 17.13 12.21 23.51
N SER A 170 15.94 12.80 23.53
CA SER A 170 14.75 12.18 22.90
C SER A 170 14.63 12.56 21.43
N VAL A 171 14.18 11.60 20.62
CA VAL A 171 13.71 11.83 19.25
C VAL A 171 12.22 11.59 19.21
N VAL A 172 11.47 12.46 18.55
CA VAL A 172 10.02 12.33 18.36
C VAL A 172 9.69 12.39 16.88
N ILE A 173 9.12 11.32 16.36
CA ILE A 173 8.63 11.23 14.98
C ILE A 173 7.11 11.41 14.99
N GLY A 174 6.59 12.43 14.33
CA GLY A 174 5.15 12.62 14.11
C GLY A 174 4.74 12.13 12.73
N ILE A 175 3.67 11.35 12.65
CA ILE A 175 3.08 10.89 11.40
C ILE A 175 1.72 11.57 11.24
N SER A 176 1.67 12.64 10.45
CA SER A 176 0.45 13.38 10.12
C SER A 176 0.36 13.59 8.62
N TYR A 177 -0.32 12.66 7.93
CA TYR A 177 -0.40 12.67 6.46
C TYR A 177 -0.90 14.00 5.91
N SER A 178 -1.94 14.58 6.50
CA SER A 178 -2.50 15.88 6.09
C SER A 178 -1.74 17.10 6.62
N GLY A 179 -0.87 16.92 7.61
CA GLY A 179 -0.25 18.05 8.34
C GLY A 179 -1.21 18.82 9.27
N THR A 180 -2.48 18.39 9.36
CA THR A 180 -3.53 19.11 10.11
C THR A 180 -4.05 18.34 11.31
N THR A 181 -3.44 17.21 11.70
CA THR A 181 -3.79 16.50 12.93
C THR A 181 -3.20 17.25 14.11
N HIS A 182 -4.00 18.13 14.69
CA HIS A 182 -3.57 19.07 15.75
C HIS A 182 -2.90 18.32 16.91
N GLU A 183 -3.46 17.18 17.34
CA GLU A 183 -2.90 16.38 18.45
C GLU A 183 -1.44 15.97 18.21
N VAL A 184 -1.09 15.63 16.96
CA VAL A 184 0.27 15.24 16.60
C VAL A 184 1.17 16.45 16.43
N VAL A 185 0.70 17.49 15.72
CA VAL A 185 1.49 18.70 15.43
C VAL A 185 1.79 19.44 16.74
N ASP A 186 0.78 19.67 17.58
CA ASP A 186 0.95 20.35 18.88
C ASP A 186 1.86 19.59 19.81
N ALA A 187 1.75 18.24 19.87
CA ALA A 187 2.65 17.41 20.66
C ALA A 187 4.10 17.46 20.17
N LEU A 188 4.34 17.58 18.86
CA LEU A 188 5.67 17.81 18.30
C LEU A 188 6.21 19.21 18.67
N LEU A 189 5.37 20.24 18.65
CA LEU A 189 5.77 21.58 19.07
C LEU A 189 6.14 21.61 20.57
N GLU A 190 5.39 20.91 21.41
CA GLU A 190 5.76 20.74 22.82
C GLU A 190 7.07 19.95 22.99
N ALA A 191 7.30 18.94 22.17
CA ALA A 191 8.57 18.22 22.16
C ALA A 191 9.75 19.14 21.81
N LYS A 192 9.60 20.01 20.82
CA LYS A 192 10.62 20.98 20.43
C LYS A 192 10.94 21.98 21.57
N LYS A 193 9.94 22.41 22.34
CA LYS A 193 10.17 23.26 23.54
C LYS A 193 11.00 22.54 24.61
N LYS A 194 10.95 21.19 24.64
CA LYS A 194 11.79 20.34 25.49
C LYS A 194 13.18 20.07 24.91
N LYS A 195 13.48 20.66 23.77
CA LYS A 195 14.70 20.46 22.97
C LYS A 195 14.89 19.01 22.48
N ALA A 196 13.82 18.22 22.45
CA ALA A 196 13.82 16.94 21.79
C ALA A 196 13.94 17.14 20.27
N THR A 197 14.65 16.25 19.60
CA THR A 197 14.73 16.27 18.14
C THR A 197 13.36 15.89 17.54
N THR A 198 12.84 16.71 16.65
CA THR A 198 11.51 16.56 16.06
C THR A 198 11.57 16.23 14.58
N ILE A 199 10.85 15.20 14.16
CA ILE A 199 10.77 14.73 12.79
C ILE A 199 9.29 14.63 12.42
N LEU A 200 8.88 15.25 11.31
CA LEU A 200 7.50 15.18 10.82
C LEU A 200 7.44 14.43 9.47
N LEU A 201 6.57 13.43 9.38
CA LEU A 201 6.20 12.76 8.14
C LEU A 201 4.87 13.32 7.66
N VAL A 202 4.85 13.98 6.49
CA VAL A 202 3.68 14.73 5.99
C VAL A 202 3.59 14.66 4.48
N SER A 203 2.38 14.82 3.92
CA SER A 203 2.19 14.83 2.46
C SER A 203 1.94 16.22 1.85
N VAL A 204 1.98 17.25 2.67
CA VAL A 204 1.77 18.64 2.24
C VAL A 204 3.07 19.44 2.31
N THR A 205 3.26 20.32 1.33
CA THR A 205 4.42 21.23 1.27
C THR A 205 4.03 22.58 1.88
N ASP A 206 3.88 22.61 3.21
CA ASP A 206 3.62 23.86 3.95
C ASP A 206 4.95 24.40 4.51
N PRO A 207 5.43 25.58 4.05
CA PRO A 207 6.67 26.17 4.53
C PRO A 207 6.71 26.35 6.05
N ILE A 208 5.57 26.61 6.69
CA ILE A 208 5.48 26.78 8.15
C ILE A 208 5.90 25.50 8.86
N LEU A 209 5.45 24.32 8.37
CA LEU A 209 5.82 23.04 8.96
C LEU A 209 7.30 22.75 8.79
N PHE A 210 7.88 23.14 7.65
CA PHE A 210 9.32 22.92 7.39
C PHE A 210 10.22 23.76 8.30
N ASP A 211 9.80 24.98 8.66
CA ASP A 211 10.53 25.86 9.57
C ASP A 211 10.37 25.45 11.04
N GLN A 212 9.28 24.76 11.36
CA GLN A 212 8.95 24.42 12.74
C GLN A 212 9.71 23.20 13.28
N PHE A 213 10.06 22.22 12.43
CA PHE A 213 10.61 20.95 12.89
C PHE A 213 12.05 20.73 12.41
N ASP A 214 12.82 19.86 13.10
CA ASP A 214 14.23 19.65 12.80
C ASP A 214 14.44 18.79 11.55
N SER A 215 13.43 18.03 11.14
CA SER A 215 13.34 17.35 9.85
C SER A 215 11.88 17.20 9.44
N VAL A 216 11.61 17.43 8.17
CA VAL A 216 10.30 17.14 7.58
C VAL A 216 10.50 16.25 6.37
N LEU A 217 9.95 15.05 6.40
CA LEU A 217 10.01 14.10 5.31
C LEU A 217 8.68 14.09 4.56
N LEU A 218 8.72 14.36 3.27
CA LEU A 218 7.54 14.40 2.42
C LEU A 218 7.10 12.98 2.02
N LEU A 219 5.80 12.75 2.09
CA LEU A 219 5.13 11.55 1.63
C LEU A 219 4.40 11.82 0.31
N PRO A 220 4.53 10.98 -0.71
CA PRO A 220 3.81 11.17 -1.95
C PRO A 220 2.30 10.99 -1.80
N VAL A 221 1.55 11.74 -2.60
CA VAL A 221 0.09 11.66 -2.69
C VAL A 221 -0.35 11.29 -4.09
N LYS A 222 -1.50 10.64 -4.20
CA LYS A 222 -2.23 10.53 -5.45
C LYS A 222 -3.13 11.74 -5.63
N LYS A 223 -2.98 12.48 -6.74
CA LYS A 223 -3.75 13.70 -7.02
C LYS A 223 -5.19 13.44 -7.49
N ASN A 224 -5.48 12.28 -8.07
CA ASN A 224 -6.81 11.93 -8.60
C ASN A 224 -7.58 11.08 -7.60
N LEU A 225 -8.61 11.66 -7.04
CA LEU A 225 -9.36 11.20 -5.86
C LEU A 225 -10.38 10.08 -6.10
N ASP A 226 -10.65 9.63 -7.32
CA ASP A 226 -11.76 8.70 -7.60
C ASP A 226 -11.62 7.33 -6.90
N TYR A 227 -10.39 6.95 -6.51
CA TYR A 227 -10.11 5.69 -5.79
C TYR A 227 -9.24 5.87 -4.54
N SER A 228 -9.00 7.09 -4.08
CA SER A 228 -8.11 7.39 -2.93
C SER A 228 -8.58 6.74 -1.62
N ASN A 229 -9.88 6.48 -1.49
CA ASN A 229 -10.47 5.86 -0.30
C ASN A 229 -10.45 4.32 -0.34
N ILE A 230 -9.97 3.70 -1.42
CA ILE A 230 -9.94 2.24 -1.58
C ILE A 230 -8.69 1.64 -0.99
N ILE A 231 -7.56 2.36 -1.06
CA ILE A 231 -6.28 1.92 -0.51
C ILE A 231 -5.96 2.65 0.79
N SER A 232 -5.06 2.04 1.58
CA SER A 232 -4.55 2.73 2.76
C SER A 232 -3.72 3.96 2.37
N PRO A 233 -4.01 5.14 2.91
CA PRO A 233 -3.20 6.34 2.67
C PRO A 233 -1.81 6.24 3.30
N GLN A 234 -1.59 5.26 4.18
CA GLN A 234 -0.35 5.09 4.92
C GLN A 234 0.75 4.34 4.16
N PHE A 235 0.45 3.80 2.98
CA PHE A 235 1.39 3.01 2.20
C PHE A 235 2.74 3.73 1.95
N PRO A 236 2.78 5.02 1.54
CA PRO A 236 4.06 5.72 1.38
C PRO A 236 4.84 5.88 2.69
N ALA A 237 4.15 6.10 3.81
CA ALA A 237 4.81 6.19 5.11
C ALA A 237 5.42 4.85 5.52
N MET A 238 4.76 3.73 5.22
CA MET A 238 5.31 2.39 5.46
C MET A 238 6.62 2.18 4.68
N ILE A 239 6.65 2.54 3.39
CA ILE A 239 7.88 2.44 2.57
C ILE A 239 9.01 3.26 3.20
N LEU A 240 8.73 4.50 3.61
CA LEU A 240 9.73 5.38 4.23
C LEU A 240 10.26 4.81 5.55
N LEU A 241 9.37 4.31 6.41
CA LEU A 241 9.74 3.66 7.67
C LEU A 241 10.53 2.37 7.44
N ASP A 242 10.23 1.61 6.38
CA ASP A 242 11.01 0.43 5.98
C ASP A 242 12.43 0.80 5.55
N LEU A 243 12.60 1.89 4.80
CA LEU A 243 13.93 2.39 4.41
C LEU A 243 14.74 2.83 5.64
N ILE A 244 14.12 3.59 6.55
CA ILE A 244 14.73 4.01 7.81
C ILE A 244 15.14 2.78 8.63
N TYR A 245 14.23 1.82 8.81
CA TYR A 245 14.50 0.59 9.54
C TYR A 245 15.64 -0.23 8.91
N GLY A 246 15.62 -0.38 7.59
CA GLY A 246 16.67 -1.09 6.85
C GLY A 246 18.06 -0.47 7.06
N LEU A 247 18.17 0.85 7.02
CA LEU A 247 19.42 1.56 7.30
C LEU A 247 19.88 1.37 8.75
N ILE A 248 18.96 1.45 9.73
CA ILE A 248 19.27 1.20 11.14
C ILE A 248 19.74 -0.24 11.35
N LEU A 249 19.05 -1.23 10.79
CA LEU A 249 19.43 -2.65 10.90
C LEU A 249 20.85 -2.91 10.38
N HIS A 250 21.27 -2.17 9.35
CA HIS A 250 22.60 -2.33 8.74
C HIS A 250 23.66 -1.35 9.28
N SER A 251 23.31 -0.51 10.27
CA SER A 251 24.21 0.51 10.81
C SER A 251 25.34 -0.04 11.70
N GLY A 252 25.17 -1.26 12.26
CA GLY A 252 26.18 -1.84 13.16
C GLY A 252 25.93 -3.31 13.48
N GLU A 253 26.97 -3.94 14.06
CA GLU A 253 26.89 -5.37 14.45
C GLU A 253 26.00 -5.58 15.69
N GLU A 254 25.87 -4.57 16.55
CA GLU A 254 25.04 -4.66 17.76
C GLU A 254 23.54 -4.74 17.39
N THR A 255 23.08 -3.90 16.46
CA THR A 255 21.69 -3.95 15.95
C THR A 255 21.36 -5.28 15.31
N LYS A 256 22.28 -5.84 14.52
CA LYS A 256 22.14 -7.18 13.92
C LYS A 256 22.09 -8.27 14.98
N LYS A 257 22.97 -8.21 16.00
CA LYS A 257 22.98 -9.18 17.09
C LYS A 257 21.68 -9.15 17.87
N ASN A 258 21.19 -7.97 18.25
CA ASN A 258 19.93 -7.80 18.96
C ASN A 258 18.75 -8.37 18.14
N PHE A 259 18.70 -8.06 16.84
CA PHE A 259 17.69 -8.62 15.93
C PHE A 259 17.71 -10.14 15.91
N ASN A 260 18.89 -10.76 15.69
CA ASN A 260 19.02 -12.21 15.65
C ASN A 260 18.62 -12.87 16.96
N GLN A 261 18.97 -12.26 18.10
CA GLN A 261 18.56 -12.73 19.42
C GLN A 261 17.03 -12.67 19.57
N ALA A 262 16.41 -11.54 19.25
CA ALA A 262 14.96 -11.35 19.35
C ALA A 262 14.19 -12.36 18.46
N ILE A 263 14.67 -12.62 17.24
CA ILE A 263 14.06 -13.63 16.36
C ILE A 263 14.23 -15.05 16.94
N SER A 264 15.42 -15.37 17.47
CA SER A 264 15.67 -16.67 18.11
C SER A 264 14.73 -16.92 19.28
N ASP A 265 14.53 -15.92 20.15
CA ASP A 265 13.66 -16.02 21.31
C ASP A 265 12.19 -16.13 20.91
N LEU A 266 11.76 -15.39 19.88
CA LEU A 266 10.42 -15.52 19.30
C LEU A 266 10.19 -16.94 18.76
N MET A 267 11.13 -17.50 18.02
CA MET A 267 11.04 -18.87 17.48
C MET A 267 10.99 -19.93 18.57
N ARG A 268 11.72 -19.75 19.68
CA ARG A 268 11.64 -20.64 20.85
C ARG A 268 10.25 -20.59 21.49
N THR A 269 9.68 -19.39 21.65
CA THR A 269 8.34 -19.20 22.20
C THR A 269 7.26 -19.86 21.36
N VAL A 270 7.41 -19.80 20.02
CA VAL A 270 6.48 -20.44 19.08
C VAL A 270 6.62 -21.97 19.10
N ARG A 271 7.85 -22.51 19.10
CA ARG A 271 8.11 -23.97 19.13
C ARG A 271 7.83 -24.61 20.48
N GLY A 272 8.04 -23.90 21.59
CA GLY A 272 7.71 -24.42 22.94
C GLY A 272 6.22 -24.54 23.25
N LYS A 273 5.36 -24.15 22.32
CA LYS A 273 3.91 -24.37 22.34
C LYS A 273 3.46 -25.54 21.44
N GLU A 274 4.38 -26.40 20.98
CA GLU A 274 3.97 -27.70 20.46
C GLU A 274 3.39 -28.46 21.66
N TRP A 275 2.11 -28.60 21.63
CA TRP A 275 1.21 -29.28 22.55
C TRP A 275 1.87 -30.49 23.24
N GLU A 276 2.08 -30.41 24.55
CA GLU A 276 1.94 -31.53 25.43
C GLU A 276 0.43 -31.85 25.49
N GLY A 277 -0.07 -32.49 24.48
CA GLY A 277 -1.42 -32.98 24.40
C GLY A 277 -1.38 -34.45 24.74
N GLU A 278 -1.80 -34.76 25.95
CA GLU A 278 -2.28 -36.06 26.34
C GLU A 278 -3.50 -36.48 25.48
#